data_d834417fadc0d472c2a6737311e0fe6b
#
_entry.id   d834417fadc0d472c2a6737311e0fe6b
#
_cell.length_a   1.000
_cell.length_b   1.000
_cell.length_c   1.000
_cell.angle_alpha   90.00
_cell.angle_beta   90.00
_cell.angle_gamma   90.00
#
_symmetry.space_group_name_H-M   'P 1'
#
loop_
_entity.id
_entity.type
_entity.pdbx_description
1 polymer ?
#
loop_
_entity_poly.entity_id
_entity_poly.type
_entity_poly.pdbx_seq_one_letter_code
_entity_poly.pdbx_strand_id
1 'polypeptide(L)'
;MAEALYRKYRPQIFEDVVGQEHIERTIKNAIEQDKVSHAYLFTGPRGTGKTTTARLLAKALLCECGPTPEPDGTCDDCVMIANGEHPDVYELDAASRTGVENVREEIIGRVQFAPTRGRYKIYIIDEVHMLSTAAFNALLKTLEEPPSHVVFILATTDPQKVPETIHSRCQRFDFRRISAESIVSRLGAICVS
;
A
#
# COMPACT_ATOMS: atom_id res chain seq x y z
N MET A 1 -0.14 27.64 1.73
CA MET A 1 0.28 26.91 2.96
C MET A 1 1.49 26.05 2.59
N ALA A 2 2.53 26.04 3.43
CA ALA A 2 3.72 25.21 3.15
C ALA A 2 3.33 23.71 3.25
N GLU A 3 3.67 22.97 2.23
CA GLU A 3 3.48 21.52 2.24
C GLU A 3 4.38 20.87 3.31
N ALA A 4 3.85 19.88 4.02
CA ALA A 4 4.62 19.18 5.05
C ALA A 4 5.78 18.40 4.41
N LEU A 5 6.99 18.53 4.98
CA LEU A 5 8.22 17.95 4.43
C LEU A 5 8.10 16.43 4.14
N TYR A 6 7.41 15.69 5.01
CA TYR A 6 7.21 14.24 4.82
C TYR A 6 6.33 13.88 3.61
N ARG A 7 5.54 14.83 3.10
CA ARG A 7 4.78 14.67 1.85
C ARG A 7 5.64 15.07 0.66
N LYS A 8 6.28 16.24 0.73
CA LYS A 8 7.14 16.78 -0.33
C LYS A 8 8.26 15.81 -0.71
N TYR A 9 8.92 15.19 0.30
CA TYR A 9 10.05 14.28 0.11
C TYR A 9 9.68 12.79 0.20
N ARG A 10 8.39 12.46 0.04
CA ARG A 10 7.97 11.06 0.00
C ARG A 10 8.57 10.37 -1.22
N PRO A 11 9.20 9.19 -1.07
CA PRO A 11 9.71 8.42 -2.19
C PRO A 11 8.69 8.24 -3.32
N GLN A 12 9.11 8.48 -4.55
CA GLN A 12 8.28 8.38 -5.75
C GLN A 12 8.61 7.15 -6.59
N ILE A 13 9.74 6.51 -6.30
CA ILE A 13 10.22 5.26 -6.90
C ILE A 13 10.64 4.29 -5.80
N PHE A 14 10.69 3.00 -6.11
CA PHE A 14 11.04 1.97 -5.12
C PHE A 14 12.46 2.15 -4.57
N GLU A 15 13.42 2.53 -5.39
CA GLU A 15 14.82 2.72 -5.04
C GLU A 15 15.03 3.82 -3.97
N ASP A 16 14.09 4.74 -3.87
CA ASP A 16 14.12 5.80 -2.86
C ASP A 16 13.60 5.36 -1.47
N VAL A 17 13.02 4.16 -1.37
CA VAL A 17 12.58 3.59 -0.10
C VAL A 17 13.77 3.01 0.65
N VAL A 18 14.19 3.71 1.70
CA VAL A 18 15.40 3.39 2.42
C VAL A 18 15.23 2.14 3.29
N GLY A 19 16.20 1.21 3.20
CA GLY A 19 16.33 0.09 4.13
C GLY A 19 15.42 -1.11 3.88
N GLN A 20 14.69 -1.15 2.74
CA GLN A 20 13.72 -2.20 2.42
C GLN A 20 14.00 -2.89 1.08
N GLU A 21 15.25 -3.00 0.67
CA GLU A 21 15.66 -3.52 -0.64
C GLU A 21 15.18 -4.97 -0.89
N HIS A 22 15.07 -5.77 0.17
CA HIS A 22 14.56 -7.15 0.10
C HIS A 22 13.06 -7.20 -0.30
N ILE A 23 12.27 -6.24 0.19
CA ILE A 23 10.84 -6.11 -0.13
C ILE A 23 10.67 -5.60 -1.56
N GLU A 24 11.40 -4.56 -1.92
CA GLU A 24 11.43 -3.98 -3.26
C GLU A 24 11.71 -5.05 -4.31
N ARG A 25 12.79 -5.80 -4.15
CA ARG A 25 13.19 -6.87 -5.07
C ARG A 25 12.09 -7.92 -5.23
N THR A 26 11.48 -8.34 -4.13
CA THR A 26 10.42 -9.36 -4.16
C THR A 26 9.18 -8.85 -4.89
N ILE A 27 8.78 -7.61 -4.66
CA ILE A 27 7.64 -6.99 -5.34
C ILE A 27 7.92 -6.84 -6.84
N LYS A 28 9.08 -6.31 -7.21
CA LYS A 28 9.47 -6.14 -8.62
C LYS A 28 9.47 -7.49 -9.37
N ASN A 29 10.07 -8.51 -8.78
CA ASN A 29 10.09 -9.86 -9.37
C ASN A 29 8.67 -10.44 -9.53
N ALA A 30 7.77 -10.21 -8.57
CA ALA A 30 6.40 -10.68 -8.67
C ALA A 30 5.64 -10.01 -9.82
N ILE A 31 5.86 -8.72 -10.03
CA ILE A 31 5.26 -7.97 -11.14
C ILE A 31 5.82 -8.46 -12.49
N GLU A 32 7.14 -8.62 -12.62
CA GLU A 32 7.78 -9.11 -13.85
C GLU A 32 7.32 -10.52 -14.25
N GLN A 33 7.02 -11.37 -13.27
CA GLN A 33 6.56 -12.74 -13.47
C GLN A 33 5.04 -12.88 -13.59
N ASP A 34 4.31 -11.77 -13.59
CA ASP A 34 2.83 -11.75 -13.55
C ASP A 34 2.24 -12.58 -12.40
N LYS A 35 2.90 -12.52 -11.24
CA LYS A 35 2.52 -13.22 -10.00
C LYS A 35 2.11 -12.26 -8.89
N VAL A 36 1.31 -11.27 -9.25
CA VAL A 36 0.77 -10.30 -8.29
C VAL A 36 -0.22 -11.00 -7.35
N SER A 37 0.00 -10.85 -6.05
CA SER A 37 -0.93 -11.40 -5.04
C SER A 37 -2.18 -10.52 -4.94
N HIS A 38 -3.32 -11.14 -4.62
CA HIS A 38 -4.56 -10.43 -4.33
C HIS A 38 -4.54 -9.71 -2.96
N ALA A 39 -3.61 -10.10 -2.06
CA ALA A 39 -3.48 -9.47 -0.75
C ALA A 39 -2.04 -9.48 -0.24
N TYR A 40 -1.64 -8.33 0.29
CA TYR A 40 -0.34 -8.09 0.92
C TYR A 40 -0.56 -7.64 2.37
N LEU A 41 0.30 -8.11 3.27
CA LEU A 41 0.34 -7.64 4.66
C LEU A 41 1.73 -7.06 4.97
N PHE A 42 1.80 -5.74 5.09
CA PHE A 42 3.00 -5.00 5.44
C PHE A 42 3.07 -4.79 6.95
N THR A 43 4.06 -5.35 7.58
CA THR A 43 4.25 -5.24 9.04
C THR A 43 5.54 -4.49 9.35
N GLY A 44 5.58 -3.81 10.47
CA GLY A 44 6.79 -3.15 10.94
C GLY A 44 6.55 -1.82 11.64
N PRO A 45 7.57 -1.25 12.27
CA PRO A 45 7.47 0.00 13.00
C PRO A 45 6.96 1.16 12.15
N ARG A 46 6.46 2.20 12.80
CA ARG A 46 6.06 3.45 12.13
C ARG A 46 7.26 4.10 11.43
N GLY A 47 7.04 4.70 10.28
CA GLY A 47 8.08 5.42 9.54
C GLY A 47 9.05 4.54 8.76
N THR A 48 8.74 3.26 8.53
CA THR A 48 9.59 2.33 7.78
C THR A 48 9.25 2.22 6.29
N GLY A 49 8.28 3.01 5.81
CA GLY A 49 7.93 3.07 4.39
C GLY A 49 6.75 2.19 3.97
N LYS A 50 5.97 1.61 4.89
CA LYS A 50 4.84 0.73 4.55
C LYS A 50 3.82 1.39 3.61
N THR A 51 3.27 2.53 3.99
CA THR A 51 2.27 3.26 3.20
C THR A 51 2.89 3.79 1.90
N THR A 52 4.14 4.22 1.93
CA THR A 52 4.88 4.65 0.74
C THR A 52 5.03 3.50 -0.25
N THR A 53 5.48 2.33 0.21
CA THR A 53 5.62 1.13 -0.64
C THR A 53 4.26 0.66 -1.18
N ALA A 54 3.19 0.78 -0.40
CA ALA A 54 1.83 0.50 -0.86
C ALA A 54 1.42 1.38 -2.05
N ARG A 55 1.71 2.67 -1.99
CA ARG A 55 1.44 3.59 -3.11
C ARG A 55 2.33 3.32 -4.32
N LEU A 56 3.60 2.93 -4.11
CA LEU A 56 4.49 2.55 -5.20
C LEU A 56 4.03 1.27 -5.89
N LEU A 57 3.54 0.29 -5.13
CA LEU A 57 2.91 -0.90 -5.70
C LEU A 57 1.65 -0.55 -6.49
N ALA A 58 0.82 0.36 -5.99
CA ALA A 58 -0.35 0.86 -6.73
C ALA A 58 0.07 1.52 -8.05
N LYS A 59 1.11 2.36 -8.06
CA LYS A 59 1.67 2.94 -9.30
C LYS A 59 2.15 1.85 -10.25
N ALA A 60 2.89 0.86 -9.77
CA ALA A 60 3.40 -0.23 -10.59
C ALA A 60 2.29 -1.04 -11.27
N LEU A 61 1.16 -1.22 -10.58
CA LEU A 61 0.01 -1.98 -11.10
C LEU A 61 -0.90 -1.15 -12.03
N LEU A 62 -1.01 0.15 -11.80
CA LEU A 62 -1.95 1.03 -12.49
C LEU A 62 -1.29 2.01 -13.47
N CYS A 63 0.04 2.08 -13.54
CA CYS A 63 0.75 2.89 -14.52
C CYS A 63 0.23 2.61 -15.93
N GLU A 64 0.11 3.62 -16.75
CA GLU A 64 -0.34 3.49 -18.15
C GLU A 64 0.48 2.47 -18.93
N CYS A 65 1.78 2.38 -18.63
CA CYS A 65 2.70 1.38 -19.18
C CYS A 65 2.69 0.04 -18.43
N GLY A 66 1.85 -0.10 -17.37
CA GLY A 66 1.91 -1.24 -16.46
C GLY A 66 0.98 -2.39 -16.79
N PRO A 67 0.98 -3.44 -15.95
CA PRO A 67 1.83 -3.60 -14.76
C PRO A 67 3.33 -3.60 -15.08
N THR A 68 4.10 -2.80 -14.33
CA THR A 68 5.54 -2.66 -14.52
C THR A 68 6.27 -2.48 -13.19
N PRO A 69 7.47 -3.08 -13.00
CA PRO A 69 8.27 -2.83 -11.81
C PRO A 69 8.82 -1.40 -11.74
N GLU A 70 8.81 -0.68 -12.88
CA GLU A 70 9.33 0.68 -13.03
C GLU A 70 8.24 1.60 -13.59
N PRO A 71 7.29 2.05 -12.75
CA PRO A 71 6.28 3.00 -13.19
C PRO A 71 6.93 4.33 -13.61
N ASP A 72 6.43 4.94 -14.67
CA ASP A 72 7.02 6.16 -15.25
C ASP A 72 6.93 7.39 -14.32
N GLY A 73 6.01 7.38 -13.36
CA GLY A 73 5.82 8.47 -12.38
C GLY A 73 5.19 9.75 -12.95
N THR A 74 5.00 9.83 -14.25
CA THR A 74 4.57 11.05 -14.95
C THR A 74 3.21 10.95 -15.63
N CYS A 75 2.73 9.75 -15.93
CA CYS A 75 1.39 9.55 -16.47
C CYS A 75 0.30 9.99 -15.47
N ASP A 76 -0.89 10.24 -15.97
CA ASP A 76 -2.01 10.70 -15.15
C ASP A 76 -2.29 9.79 -13.96
N ASP A 77 -2.24 8.47 -14.17
CA ASP A 77 -2.48 7.50 -13.11
C ASP A 77 -1.42 7.57 -12.01
N CYS A 78 -0.14 7.65 -12.38
CA CYS A 78 0.96 7.81 -11.42
C CYS A 78 0.86 9.11 -10.62
N VAL A 79 0.50 10.22 -11.28
CA VAL A 79 0.32 11.52 -10.64
C VAL A 79 -0.87 11.51 -9.68
N MET A 80 -2.01 10.98 -10.12
CA MET A 80 -3.20 10.86 -9.25
C MET A 80 -2.95 9.99 -8.02
N ILE A 81 -2.19 8.88 -8.17
CA ILE A 81 -1.83 8.03 -7.03
C ILE A 81 -0.90 8.77 -6.06
N ALA A 82 0.08 9.51 -6.57
CA ALA A 82 0.97 10.32 -5.73
C ALA A 82 0.20 11.36 -4.91
N ASN A 83 -0.84 11.95 -5.48
CA ASN A 83 -1.70 12.94 -4.83
C ASN A 83 -2.79 12.31 -3.93
N GLY A 84 -3.03 11.01 -4.03
CA GLY A 84 -4.12 10.33 -3.31
C GLY A 84 -5.50 10.58 -3.91
N GLU A 85 -5.58 10.83 -5.22
CA GLU A 85 -6.80 11.23 -5.95
C GLU A 85 -7.25 10.19 -7.00
N HIS A 86 -6.55 9.06 -7.11
CA HIS A 86 -6.87 8.06 -8.12
C HIS A 86 -8.20 7.36 -7.80
N PRO A 87 -9.17 7.27 -8.75
CA PRO A 87 -10.50 6.75 -8.49
C PRO A 87 -10.55 5.26 -8.15
N ASP A 88 -9.54 4.49 -8.53
CA ASP A 88 -9.45 3.06 -8.25
C ASP A 88 -8.48 2.71 -7.11
N VAL A 89 -7.93 3.70 -6.41
CA VAL A 89 -7.08 3.51 -5.23
C VAL A 89 -7.75 4.10 -4.01
N TYR A 90 -8.13 3.24 -3.08
CA TYR A 90 -8.82 3.60 -1.84
C TYR A 90 -7.83 3.48 -0.68
N GLU A 91 -7.39 4.60 -0.16
CA GLU A 91 -6.49 4.66 0.99
C GLU A 91 -7.30 5.00 2.25
N LEU A 92 -7.33 4.06 3.18
CA LEU A 92 -8.13 4.11 4.40
C LEU A 92 -7.22 3.94 5.61
N ASP A 93 -7.37 4.81 6.61
CA ASP A 93 -6.71 4.69 7.91
C ASP A 93 -7.68 4.15 8.94
N ALA A 94 -7.49 2.89 9.34
CA ALA A 94 -8.35 2.23 10.33
C ALA A 94 -8.24 2.82 11.74
N ALA A 95 -7.22 3.64 12.02
CA ALA A 95 -7.09 4.35 13.30
C ALA A 95 -8.01 5.58 13.38
N SER A 96 -8.52 6.09 12.27
CA SER A 96 -9.46 7.21 12.26
C SER A 96 -10.89 6.74 12.55
N ARG A 97 -11.69 7.56 13.25
CA ARG A 97 -13.11 7.22 13.56
C ARG A 97 -13.95 7.04 12.29
N THR A 98 -13.71 7.85 11.29
CA THR A 98 -14.35 7.76 9.98
C THR A 98 -13.86 6.56 9.15
N GLY A 99 -12.61 6.11 9.39
CA GLY A 99 -12.00 5.00 8.66
C GLY A 99 -12.68 3.66 8.94
N VAL A 100 -13.07 3.39 10.18
CA VAL A 100 -13.67 2.09 10.57
C VAL A 100 -15.03 1.86 9.89
N GLU A 101 -15.88 2.87 9.87
CA GLU A 101 -17.20 2.79 9.22
C GLU A 101 -17.04 2.72 7.69
N ASN A 102 -16.17 3.56 7.13
CA ASN A 102 -15.91 3.61 5.69
C ASN A 102 -15.30 2.31 5.16
N VAL A 103 -14.36 1.67 5.89
CA VAL A 103 -13.76 0.39 5.46
C VAL A 103 -14.84 -0.66 5.26
N ARG A 104 -15.80 -0.77 6.17
CA ARG A 104 -16.88 -1.76 6.06
C ARG A 104 -17.75 -1.49 4.84
N GLU A 105 -18.17 -0.24 4.63
CA GLU A 105 -19.03 0.14 3.52
C GLU A 105 -18.33 -0.03 2.17
N GLU A 106 -17.07 0.40 2.07
CA GLU A 106 -16.27 0.25 0.87
C GLU A 106 -16.01 -1.22 0.51
N ILE A 107 -15.63 -2.04 1.48
CA ILE A 107 -15.37 -3.47 1.25
C ILE A 107 -16.65 -4.20 0.88
N ILE A 108 -17.75 -3.97 1.57
CA ILE A 108 -19.02 -4.68 1.31
C ILE A 108 -19.72 -4.12 0.07
N GLY A 109 -19.76 -2.80 -0.06
CA GLY A 109 -20.57 -2.12 -1.06
C GLY A 109 -19.93 -1.98 -2.43
N ARG A 110 -18.62 -1.90 -2.50
CA ARG A 110 -17.92 -1.48 -3.74
C ARG A 110 -16.88 -2.45 -4.28
N VAL A 111 -16.45 -3.42 -3.50
CA VAL A 111 -15.38 -4.35 -3.91
C VAL A 111 -15.71 -5.13 -5.17
N GLN A 112 -16.98 -5.48 -5.37
CA GLN A 112 -17.45 -6.27 -6.52
C GLN A 112 -17.54 -5.47 -7.83
N PHE A 113 -17.59 -4.14 -7.76
CA PHE A 113 -17.66 -3.34 -8.97
C PHE A 113 -16.31 -3.28 -9.67
N ALA A 114 -16.34 -3.30 -11.00
CA ALA A 114 -15.15 -3.15 -11.82
C ALA A 114 -14.41 -1.84 -11.55
N PRO A 115 -13.11 -1.77 -11.81
CA PRO A 115 -12.35 -0.52 -11.78
C PRO A 115 -12.95 0.52 -12.72
N THR A 116 -12.83 1.79 -12.34
CA THR A 116 -13.35 2.91 -13.14
C THR A 116 -12.42 3.24 -14.31
N ARG A 117 -11.12 3.20 -14.07
CA ARG A 117 -10.09 3.62 -15.02
C ARG A 117 -8.98 2.59 -15.18
N GLY A 118 -8.50 2.04 -14.09
CA GLY A 118 -7.37 1.13 -14.05
C GLY A 118 -7.71 -0.32 -14.36
N ARG A 119 -6.70 -1.17 -14.30
CA ARG A 119 -6.83 -2.64 -14.42
C ARG A 119 -7.21 -3.30 -13.11
N TYR A 120 -6.85 -2.66 -12.01
CA TYR A 120 -7.07 -3.12 -10.65
C TYR A 120 -7.79 -2.06 -9.83
N LYS A 121 -8.51 -2.52 -8.83
CA LYS A 121 -9.04 -1.72 -7.75
C LYS A 121 -8.21 -2.03 -6.51
N ILE A 122 -7.52 -1.02 -5.97
CA ILE A 122 -6.52 -1.21 -4.92
C ILE A 122 -7.04 -0.61 -3.61
N TYR A 123 -7.04 -1.42 -2.56
CA TYR A 123 -7.40 -1.00 -1.21
C TYR A 123 -6.17 -0.98 -0.33
N ILE A 124 -5.72 0.20 0.08
CA ILE A 124 -4.65 0.41 1.04
C ILE A 124 -5.31 0.68 2.39
N ILE A 125 -5.17 -0.26 3.33
CA ILE A 125 -5.73 -0.12 4.68
C ILE A 125 -4.58 0.00 5.67
N ASP A 126 -4.36 1.22 6.16
CA ASP A 126 -3.33 1.49 7.16
C ASP A 126 -3.85 1.21 8.57
N GLU A 127 -2.96 0.79 9.46
CA GLU A 127 -3.25 0.37 10.83
C GLU A 127 -4.42 -0.64 10.92
N VAL A 128 -4.40 -1.65 10.05
CA VAL A 128 -5.47 -2.64 9.89
C VAL A 128 -5.86 -3.35 11.18
N HIS A 129 -4.95 -3.46 12.16
CA HIS A 129 -5.23 -4.02 13.48
C HIS A 129 -6.28 -3.23 14.30
N MET A 130 -6.59 -1.99 13.89
CA MET A 130 -7.62 -1.14 14.53
C MET A 130 -9.03 -1.39 13.98
N LEU A 131 -9.19 -2.25 12.98
CA LEU A 131 -10.51 -2.60 12.47
C LEU A 131 -11.39 -3.27 13.53
N SER A 132 -12.69 -3.00 13.47
CA SER A 132 -13.69 -3.73 14.27
C SER A 132 -13.79 -5.19 13.86
N THR A 133 -14.30 -6.05 14.73
CA THR A 133 -14.56 -7.47 14.42
C THR A 133 -15.45 -7.62 13.18
N ALA A 134 -16.47 -6.77 13.02
CA ALA A 134 -17.36 -6.79 11.86
C ALA A 134 -16.61 -6.43 10.56
N ALA A 135 -15.70 -5.45 10.60
CA ALA A 135 -14.87 -5.07 9.46
C ALA A 135 -13.86 -6.17 9.10
N PHE A 136 -13.23 -6.81 10.08
CA PHE A 136 -12.39 -7.98 9.85
C PHE A 136 -13.14 -9.13 9.18
N ASN A 137 -14.34 -9.44 9.63
CA ASN A 137 -15.16 -10.50 9.03
C ASN A 137 -15.54 -10.19 7.58
N ALA A 138 -15.85 -8.92 7.27
CA ALA A 138 -16.11 -8.48 5.91
C ALA A 138 -14.86 -8.61 5.02
N LEU A 139 -13.71 -8.22 5.53
CA LEU A 139 -12.42 -8.34 4.85
C LEU A 139 -12.06 -9.81 4.60
N LEU A 140 -12.20 -10.67 5.61
CA LEU A 140 -11.96 -12.12 5.49
C LEU A 140 -12.79 -12.75 4.39
N LYS A 141 -14.07 -12.43 4.33
CA LYS A 141 -14.97 -12.96 3.30
C LYS A 141 -14.51 -12.60 1.89
N THR A 142 -14.02 -11.38 1.71
CA THR A 142 -13.48 -10.93 0.42
C THR A 142 -12.12 -11.55 0.12
N LEU A 143 -11.28 -11.78 1.14
CA LEU A 143 -9.97 -12.44 0.96
C LEU A 143 -10.09 -13.95 0.65
N GLU A 144 -11.19 -14.58 1.04
CA GLU A 144 -11.46 -15.99 0.71
C GLU A 144 -11.85 -16.17 -0.75
N GLU A 145 -12.66 -15.25 -1.28
CA GLU A 145 -13.12 -15.24 -2.67
C GLU A 145 -12.86 -13.87 -3.30
N PRO A 146 -11.58 -13.51 -3.51
CA PRO A 146 -11.26 -12.18 -4.02
C PRO A 146 -11.66 -12.03 -5.48
N PRO A 147 -12.32 -10.91 -5.86
CA PRO A 147 -12.50 -10.58 -7.27
C PRO A 147 -11.12 -10.43 -7.95
N SER A 148 -11.00 -10.89 -9.18
CA SER A 148 -9.72 -10.90 -9.92
C SER A 148 -9.10 -9.53 -10.15
N HIS A 149 -9.92 -8.48 -10.10
CA HIS A 149 -9.50 -7.08 -10.28
C HIS A 149 -9.14 -6.36 -8.97
N VAL A 150 -9.19 -7.05 -7.82
CA VAL A 150 -8.98 -6.41 -6.51
C VAL A 150 -7.64 -6.82 -5.91
N VAL A 151 -6.91 -5.83 -5.42
CA VAL A 151 -5.68 -6.02 -4.65
C VAL A 151 -5.79 -5.30 -3.32
N PHE A 152 -5.60 -6.03 -2.22
CA PHE A 152 -5.54 -5.48 -0.87
C PHE A 152 -4.09 -5.27 -0.44
N ILE A 153 -3.78 -4.12 0.12
CA ILE A 153 -2.49 -3.83 0.75
C ILE A 153 -2.79 -3.38 2.18
N LEU A 154 -2.59 -4.30 3.10
CA LEU A 154 -2.85 -4.09 4.53
C LEU A 154 -1.54 -3.70 5.21
N ALA A 155 -1.54 -2.65 6.01
CA ALA A 155 -0.38 -2.23 6.79
C ALA A 155 -0.69 -2.23 8.29
N THR A 156 0.26 -2.66 9.10
CA THR A 156 0.12 -2.67 10.55
C THR A 156 1.45 -2.45 11.26
N THR A 157 1.40 -1.71 12.36
CA THR A 157 2.52 -1.60 13.31
C THR A 157 2.47 -2.69 14.37
N ASP A 158 1.33 -3.38 14.52
CA ASP A 158 1.12 -4.42 15.53
C ASP A 158 0.55 -5.71 14.88
N PRO A 159 1.42 -6.53 14.26
CA PRO A 159 0.98 -7.73 13.57
C PRO A 159 0.34 -8.76 14.49
N GLN A 160 0.62 -8.73 15.80
CA GLN A 160 0.07 -9.69 16.76
C GLN A 160 -1.44 -9.48 16.98
N LYS A 161 -1.94 -8.27 16.75
CA LYS A 161 -3.37 -7.95 16.84
C LYS A 161 -4.16 -8.27 15.57
N VAL A 162 -3.49 -8.61 14.49
CA VAL A 162 -4.14 -9.05 13.25
C VAL A 162 -4.45 -10.55 13.37
N PRO A 163 -5.70 -10.98 13.10
CA PRO A 163 -6.07 -12.39 13.18
C PRO A 163 -5.22 -13.28 12.26
N GLU A 164 -4.88 -14.47 12.72
CA GLU A 164 -4.13 -15.46 11.94
C GLU A 164 -4.83 -15.83 10.62
N THR A 165 -6.14 -15.77 10.60
CA THR A 165 -6.95 -15.97 9.40
C THR A 165 -6.67 -14.92 8.30
N ILE A 166 -6.28 -13.70 8.66
CA ILE A 166 -5.80 -12.68 7.71
C ILE A 166 -4.36 -13.00 7.29
N HIS A 167 -3.48 -13.31 8.24
CA HIS A 167 -2.08 -13.65 7.95
C HIS A 167 -1.96 -14.78 6.92
N SER A 168 -2.76 -15.83 7.05
CA SER A 168 -2.73 -17.02 6.19
C SER A 168 -3.19 -16.75 4.74
N ARG A 169 -3.88 -15.63 4.49
CA ARG A 169 -4.43 -15.25 3.18
C ARG A 169 -3.65 -14.12 2.48
N CYS A 170 -2.64 -13.59 3.15
CA CYS A 170 -1.85 -12.47 2.65
C CYS A 170 -0.40 -12.89 2.42
N GLN A 171 0.22 -12.30 1.40
CA GLN A 171 1.66 -12.33 1.28
C GLN A 171 2.25 -11.33 2.27
N ARG A 172 3.00 -11.81 3.25
CA ARG A 172 3.56 -10.99 4.33
C ARG A 172 4.91 -10.41 3.94
N PHE A 173 5.10 -9.12 4.26
CA PHE A 173 6.37 -8.41 4.17
C PHE A 173 6.68 -7.71 5.48
N ASP A 174 7.83 -8.04 6.08
CA ASP A 174 8.27 -7.47 7.34
C ASP A 174 9.25 -6.31 7.07
N PHE A 175 8.77 -5.08 7.30
CA PHE A 175 9.59 -3.87 7.18
C PHE A 175 10.49 -3.73 8.39
N ARG A 176 11.75 -3.45 8.14
CA ARG A 176 12.79 -3.33 9.17
C ARG A 176 12.96 -1.88 9.59
N ARG A 177 13.44 -1.67 10.82
CA ARG A 177 13.88 -0.36 11.25
C ARG A 177 15.00 0.14 10.34
N ILE A 178 14.92 1.42 9.99
CA ILE A 178 15.95 2.08 9.20
C ILE A 178 17.13 2.39 10.10
N SER A 179 18.37 2.12 9.64
CA SER A 179 19.58 2.44 10.41
C SER A 179 19.78 3.96 10.52
N ALA A 180 20.45 4.40 11.58
CA ALA A 180 20.78 5.81 11.77
C ALA A 180 21.60 6.36 10.59
N GLU A 181 22.53 5.58 10.07
CA GLU A 181 23.36 5.94 8.90
C GLU A 181 22.53 6.20 7.65
N SER A 182 21.57 5.31 7.38
CA SER A 182 20.62 5.46 6.24
C SER A 182 19.73 6.69 6.39
N ILE A 183 19.27 6.99 7.61
CA ILE A 183 18.48 8.18 7.90
C ILE A 183 19.33 9.44 7.66
N VAL A 184 20.56 9.49 8.17
CA VAL A 184 21.47 10.64 7.98
C VAL A 184 21.76 10.86 6.50
N SER A 185 22.04 9.79 5.76
CA SER A 185 22.29 9.86 4.31
C SER A 185 21.09 10.45 3.55
N ARG A 186 19.88 9.98 3.88
CA ARG A 186 18.66 10.49 3.23
C ARG A 186 18.37 11.95 3.58
N LEU A 187 18.54 12.33 4.85
CA LEU A 187 18.38 13.72 5.29
C LEU A 187 19.42 14.64 4.61
N GLY A 188 20.67 14.18 4.49
CA GLY A 188 21.72 14.90 3.76
C GLY A 188 21.33 15.16 2.30
N ALA A 189 20.80 14.16 1.60
CA ALA A 189 20.33 14.31 0.22
C ALA A 189 19.17 15.32 0.10
N ILE A 190 18.25 15.34 1.08
CA ILE A 190 17.12 16.30 1.12
C ILE A 190 17.61 17.72 1.39
N CYS A 191 18.64 17.89 2.23
CA CYS A 191 19.16 19.24 2.55
C CYS A 191 19.92 19.90 1.39
N VAL A 192 20.35 19.13 0.40
CA VAL A 192 21.09 19.61 -0.79
C VAL A 192 20.14 19.85 -1.98
N SER A 193 18.93 19.31 -1.95
CA SER A 193 17.88 19.50 -2.97
C SER A 193 16.99 20.71 -2.66
#